data_df6ae4b8446b04d2a07efd8d5600dcc8
#
_entry.id   df6ae4b8446b04d2a07efd8d5600dcc8
#
_cell.length_a   1.000
_cell.length_b   1.000
_cell.length_c   1.000
_cell.angle_alpha   90.00
_cell.angle_beta   90.00
_cell.angle_gamma   90.00
#
_symmetry.space_group_name_H-M   'P 1'
#
loop_
_entity.id
_entity.type
_entity.pdbx_description
1 polymer ?
#
loop_
_entity_poly.entity_id
_entity_poly.type
_entity_poly.pdbx_seq_one_letter_code
_entity_poly.pdbx_strand_id
1 'polypeptide(L)'
;MTVTKNTKGLWDVQFYYKDYRGINMKKHKRNFRTKKEATEWAERFIVQQSHNLDMEFETFWQIYRADMGQRLRENTLRSKDYIVELKILPYFGKRKITEIKAADVRLWQNELMKKGYSQTYLRSVNNQLAAIFNYATKYYDLPKNPCNQAGTIGKGKAEEMKFWTQEEFERFLDCVKDKPVSYYGFLTLYWTGCRIGELLALTLEDFNAEEKTLRINKSYQRINGRDVITPPKTEKGKRIITLPDYLVEELKEYVSRLYGIMPEDRLFMTTKAYFEHEMIRGTELSGVKRIRIHDIRHSHASLLISKLGMQPNLVADRLGHEKIQTTLSTYSHLYPDQARKLADELDKLIESGEEE
;
A
#
# COMPACT_ATOMS: atom_id res chain seq x y z
N MET A 1 -11.14 2.26 -44.35
CA MET A 1 -11.51 0.94 -44.89
C MET A 1 -12.08 1.14 -46.30
N THR A 2 -11.58 0.38 -47.29
CA THR A 2 -11.99 0.44 -48.67
C THR A 2 -12.48 -0.95 -49.09
N VAL A 3 -13.71 -1.03 -49.62
CA VAL A 3 -14.30 -2.27 -50.10
C VAL A 3 -14.61 -2.09 -51.59
N THR A 4 -14.00 -2.91 -52.47
CA THR A 4 -14.09 -2.79 -53.94
C THR A 4 -14.49 -4.10 -54.55
N LYS A 5 -15.18 -4.03 -55.69
CA LYS A 5 -15.53 -5.24 -56.50
C LYS A 5 -14.36 -5.57 -57.44
N ASN A 6 -13.90 -6.78 -57.42
CA ASN A 6 -12.79 -7.24 -58.28
C ASN A 6 -13.30 -7.68 -59.66
N THR A 7 -12.39 -7.99 -60.59
CA THR A 7 -12.68 -8.42 -61.96
C THR A 7 -13.47 -9.73 -62.06
N LYS A 8 -13.50 -10.55 -60.99
CA LYS A 8 -14.28 -11.79 -60.90
C LYS A 8 -15.68 -11.59 -60.32
N GLY A 9 -16.11 -10.34 -60.12
CA GLY A 9 -17.41 -10.02 -59.57
C GLY A 9 -17.53 -10.17 -58.04
N LEU A 10 -16.42 -10.55 -57.33
CA LEU A 10 -16.33 -10.73 -55.88
C LEU A 10 -15.85 -9.46 -55.22
N TRP A 11 -15.98 -9.39 -53.87
CA TRP A 11 -15.60 -8.21 -53.11
C TRP A 11 -14.29 -8.40 -52.40
N ASP A 12 -13.45 -7.37 -52.48
CA ASP A 12 -12.16 -7.29 -51.77
C ASP A 12 -12.23 -6.16 -50.73
N VAL A 13 -11.61 -6.36 -49.56
CA VAL A 13 -11.51 -5.36 -48.53
C VAL A 13 -10.07 -5.06 -48.15
N GLN A 14 -9.75 -3.78 -48.06
CA GLN A 14 -8.45 -3.28 -47.63
C GLN A 14 -8.63 -2.19 -46.57
N PHE A 15 -7.87 -2.30 -45.47
CA PHE A 15 -7.93 -1.32 -44.41
C PHE A 15 -6.61 -1.27 -43.66
N TYR A 16 -6.44 -0.19 -42.89
CA TYR A 16 -5.36 -0.05 -41.93
C TYR A 16 -5.89 -0.33 -40.53
N TYR A 17 -5.08 -0.98 -39.72
CA TYR A 17 -5.33 -1.20 -38.29
C TYR A 17 -4.03 -0.95 -37.53
N LYS A 18 -4.13 -0.63 -36.24
CA LYS A 18 -2.97 -0.55 -35.35
C LYS A 18 -2.70 -1.94 -34.79
N ASP A 19 -1.44 -2.39 -34.88
CA ASP A 19 -1.04 -3.60 -34.16
C ASP A 19 -0.91 -3.29 -32.65
N TYR A 20 -0.60 -4.30 -31.85
CA TYR A 20 -0.43 -4.18 -30.42
C TYR A 20 0.66 -3.17 -30.00
N ARG A 21 1.55 -2.77 -30.89
CA ARG A 21 2.60 -1.75 -30.68
C ARG A 21 2.14 -0.35 -31.08
N GLY A 22 0.91 -0.21 -31.56
CA GLY A 22 0.38 1.04 -32.09
C GLY A 22 0.86 1.37 -33.51
N ILE A 23 1.58 0.46 -34.18
CA ILE A 23 2.08 0.64 -35.55
C ILE A 23 0.95 0.41 -36.55
N ASN A 24 0.80 1.34 -37.51
CA ASN A 24 -0.18 1.19 -38.56
C ASN A 24 0.20 0.05 -39.53
N MET A 25 -0.60 -0.99 -39.53
CA MET A 25 -0.49 -2.16 -40.43
C MET A 25 -1.58 -2.13 -41.48
N LYS A 26 -1.25 -2.58 -42.70
CA LYS A 26 -2.19 -2.72 -43.82
C LYS A 26 -2.64 -4.16 -43.97
N LYS A 27 -3.95 -4.40 -44.01
CA LYS A 27 -4.54 -5.70 -44.30
C LYS A 27 -5.37 -5.65 -45.57
N HIS A 28 -5.21 -6.69 -46.42
CA HIS A 28 -6.00 -6.89 -47.61
C HIS A 28 -6.52 -8.32 -47.64
N LYS A 29 -7.83 -8.50 -47.78
CA LYS A 29 -8.43 -9.85 -47.98
C LYS A 29 -9.39 -9.77 -49.14
N ARG A 30 -9.40 -10.84 -49.97
CA ARG A 30 -10.07 -10.88 -51.26
C ARG A 30 -11.17 -11.94 -51.29
N ASN A 31 -12.02 -11.84 -52.32
CA ASN A 31 -12.98 -12.87 -52.72
C ASN A 31 -14.15 -13.12 -51.75
N PHE A 32 -14.72 -12.09 -51.17
CA PHE A 32 -15.99 -12.17 -50.45
C PHE A 32 -17.17 -12.19 -51.42
N ARG A 33 -18.22 -12.94 -51.09
CA ARG A 33 -19.42 -13.04 -51.95
C ARG A 33 -20.23 -11.73 -51.95
N THR A 34 -20.29 -11.05 -50.83
CA THR A 34 -21.06 -9.79 -50.68
C THR A 34 -20.23 -8.66 -50.09
N LYS A 35 -20.60 -7.41 -50.36
CA LYS A 35 -19.99 -6.25 -49.77
C LYS A 35 -20.17 -6.25 -48.24
N LYS A 36 -21.34 -6.68 -47.74
CA LYS A 36 -21.68 -6.77 -46.33
C LYS A 36 -20.74 -7.73 -45.63
N GLU A 37 -20.52 -8.92 -46.17
CA GLU A 37 -19.61 -9.93 -45.63
C GLU A 37 -18.16 -9.40 -45.51
N ALA A 38 -17.67 -8.70 -46.55
CA ALA A 38 -16.35 -8.10 -46.56
C ALA A 38 -16.20 -7.03 -45.46
N THR A 39 -17.22 -6.19 -45.27
CA THR A 39 -17.25 -5.13 -44.25
C THR A 39 -17.28 -5.74 -42.85
N GLU A 40 -18.20 -6.65 -42.56
CA GLU A 40 -18.32 -7.30 -41.24
C GLU A 40 -17.07 -8.08 -40.87
N TRP A 41 -16.41 -8.70 -41.85
CA TRP A 41 -15.14 -9.38 -41.62
C TRP A 41 -14.04 -8.41 -41.22
N ALA A 42 -13.95 -7.24 -41.91
CA ALA A 42 -12.94 -6.23 -41.58
C ALA A 42 -13.16 -5.61 -40.18
N GLU A 43 -14.42 -5.33 -39.86
CA GLU A 43 -14.77 -4.81 -38.52
C GLU A 43 -14.43 -5.83 -37.43
N ARG A 44 -14.83 -7.09 -37.59
CA ARG A 44 -14.45 -8.17 -36.66
C ARG A 44 -12.94 -8.33 -36.55
N PHE A 45 -12.21 -8.26 -37.68
CA PHE A 45 -10.75 -8.34 -37.67
C PHE A 45 -10.12 -7.18 -36.90
N ILE A 46 -10.58 -5.94 -37.09
CA ILE A 46 -10.06 -4.77 -36.38
C ILE A 46 -10.31 -4.92 -34.87
N VAL A 47 -11.51 -5.34 -34.47
CA VAL A 47 -11.85 -5.60 -33.07
C VAL A 47 -10.97 -6.74 -32.47
N GLN A 48 -10.82 -7.84 -33.20
CA GLN A 48 -9.96 -8.96 -32.77
C GLN A 48 -8.48 -8.57 -32.66
N GLN A 49 -7.98 -7.71 -33.56
CA GLN A 49 -6.58 -7.27 -33.51
C GLN A 49 -6.31 -6.24 -32.43
N SER A 50 -7.31 -5.43 -32.08
CA SER A 50 -7.21 -4.50 -30.93
C SER A 50 -7.12 -5.25 -29.58
N HIS A 51 -7.55 -6.52 -29.54
CA HIS A 51 -7.52 -7.40 -28.37
C HIS A 51 -6.55 -8.58 -28.51
N ASN A 52 -5.69 -8.57 -29.53
CA ASN A 52 -4.78 -9.70 -29.79
C ASN A 52 -3.66 -9.77 -28.76
N LEU A 53 -3.71 -10.81 -27.91
CA LEU A 53 -2.67 -11.16 -26.93
C LEU A 53 -1.49 -11.95 -27.53
N ASP A 54 -1.35 -12.04 -28.87
CA ASP A 54 -0.18 -12.68 -29.48
C ASP A 54 1.05 -11.78 -29.39
N MET A 55 1.44 -11.48 -28.16
CA MET A 55 2.60 -10.64 -27.84
C MET A 55 3.39 -11.22 -26.67
N GLU A 56 4.64 -10.80 -26.53
CA GLU A 56 5.47 -11.13 -25.37
C GLU A 56 4.91 -10.51 -24.09
N PHE A 57 5.11 -11.17 -22.95
CA PHE A 57 4.65 -10.71 -21.65
C PHE A 57 5.23 -9.31 -21.30
N GLU A 58 6.48 -9.02 -21.69
CA GLU A 58 7.10 -7.71 -21.49
C GLU A 58 6.35 -6.60 -22.23
N THR A 59 5.92 -6.85 -23.45
CA THR A 59 5.10 -5.88 -24.22
C THR A 59 3.75 -5.67 -23.55
N PHE A 60 3.10 -6.73 -23.10
CA PHE A 60 1.84 -6.63 -22.36
C PHE A 60 2.00 -5.90 -21.04
N TRP A 61 3.13 -6.11 -20.34
CA TRP A 61 3.46 -5.35 -19.13
C TRP A 61 3.49 -3.86 -19.41
N GLN A 62 4.07 -3.38 -20.50
CA GLN A 62 4.10 -1.95 -20.85
C GLN A 62 2.67 -1.38 -21.06
N ILE A 63 1.79 -2.15 -21.70
CA ILE A 63 0.38 -1.76 -21.88
C ILE A 63 -0.31 -1.64 -20.52
N TYR A 64 -0.20 -2.67 -19.69
CA TYR A 64 -0.74 -2.68 -18.33
C TYR A 64 -0.21 -1.50 -17.49
N ARG A 65 1.11 -1.27 -17.55
CA ARG A 65 1.78 -0.21 -16.81
C ARG A 65 1.31 1.18 -17.23
N ALA A 66 1.11 1.41 -18.52
CA ALA A 66 0.63 2.69 -19.05
C ALA A 66 -0.80 3.02 -18.57
N ASP A 67 -1.72 2.05 -18.60
CA ASP A 67 -3.09 2.24 -18.09
C ASP A 67 -3.10 2.41 -16.56
N MET A 68 -2.40 1.56 -15.83
CA MET A 68 -2.36 1.61 -14.37
C MET A 68 -1.60 2.82 -13.84
N GLY A 69 -0.69 3.40 -14.62
CA GLY A 69 0.03 4.63 -14.28
C GLY A 69 -0.89 5.82 -14.08
N GLN A 70 -2.03 5.85 -14.73
CA GLN A 70 -3.04 6.90 -14.58
C GLN A 70 -3.98 6.67 -13.37
N ARG A 71 -4.02 5.46 -12.84
CA ARG A 71 -4.95 5.03 -11.78
C ARG A 71 -4.27 4.85 -10.43
N LEU A 72 -2.99 4.53 -10.43
CA LEU A 72 -2.21 4.24 -9.21
C LEU A 72 -1.42 5.45 -8.77
N ARG A 73 -1.25 5.59 -7.46
CA ARG A 73 -0.30 6.57 -6.91
C ARG A 73 1.13 6.21 -7.33
N GLU A 74 1.97 7.21 -7.58
CA GLU A 74 3.35 7.07 -8.05
C GLU A 74 4.15 6.03 -7.26
N ASN A 75 4.09 6.06 -5.93
CA ASN A 75 4.82 5.12 -5.08
C ASN A 75 4.32 3.66 -5.21
N THR A 76 3.01 3.46 -5.48
CA THR A 76 2.45 2.13 -5.72
C THR A 76 2.93 1.59 -7.07
N LEU A 77 2.93 2.44 -8.10
CA LEU A 77 3.41 2.07 -9.42
C LEU A 77 4.90 1.71 -9.38
N ARG A 78 5.72 2.54 -8.71
CA ARG A 78 7.16 2.29 -8.53
C ARG A 78 7.44 0.96 -7.83
N SER A 79 6.70 0.65 -6.76
CA SER A 79 6.85 -0.63 -6.05
C SER A 79 6.49 -1.82 -6.95
N LYS A 80 5.48 -1.64 -7.80
CA LYS A 80 5.07 -2.62 -8.79
C LYS A 80 6.14 -2.79 -9.87
N ASP A 81 6.64 -1.69 -10.44
CA ASP A 81 7.72 -1.68 -11.42
C ASP A 81 8.93 -2.47 -10.90
N TYR A 82 9.39 -2.14 -9.70
CA TYR A 82 10.53 -2.81 -9.06
C TYR A 82 10.34 -4.34 -8.96
N ILE A 83 9.17 -4.79 -8.53
CA ILE A 83 8.87 -6.23 -8.42
C ILE A 83 8.82 -6.88 -9.79
N VAL A 84 8.13 -6.26 -10.74
CA VAL A 84 7.94 -6.84 -12.08
C VAL A 84 9.26 -6.91 -12.83
N GLU A 85 10.03 -5.85 -12.85
CA GLU A 85 11.31 -5.78 -13.56
C GLU A 85 12.34 -6.76 -12.97
N LEU A 86 12.42 -6.90 -11.65
CA LEU A 86 13.45 -7.73 -11.02
C LEU A 86 13.04 -9.19 -10.78
N LYS A 87 11.74 -9.51 -10.75
CA LYS A 87 11.29 -10.86 -10.34
C LYS A 87 10.40 -11.56 -11.36
N ILE A 88 9.75 -10.84 -12.25
CA ILE A 88 8.78 -11.38 -13.19
C ILE A 88 9.31 -11.35 -14.63
N LEU A 89 9.74 -10.21 -15.13
CA LEU A 89 10.26 -10.06 -16.49
C LEU A 89 11.46 -10.94 -16.80
N PRO A 90 12.43 -11.16 -15.90
CA PRO A 90 13.55 -12.07 -16.20
C PRO A 90 13.13 -13.51 -16.52
N TYR A 91 11.96 -13.94 -16.05
CA TYR A 91 11.44 -15.28 -16.27
C TYR A 91 10.41 -15.35 -17.39
N PHE A 92 9.47 -14.40 -17.44
CA PHE A 92 8.33 -14.42 -18.37
C PHE A 92 8.44 -13.44 -19.53
N GLY A 93 9.30 -12.45 -19.48
CA GLY A 93 9.32 -11.30 -20.40
C GLY A 93 9.27 -11.66 -21.87
N LYS A 94 10.11 -12.59 -22.30
CA LYS A 94 10.25 -13.06 -23.69
C LYS A 94 9.23 -14.12 -24.13
N ARG A 95 8.36 -14.55 -23.22
CA ARG A 95 7.35 -15.57 -23.52
C ARG A 95 6.06 -14.91 -23.97
N LYS A 96 5.36 -15.51 -24.92
CA LYS A 96 4.01 -15.06 -25.29
C LYS A 96 3.06 -15.22 -24.10
N ILE A 97 2.30 -14.18 -23.79
CA ILE A 97 1.40 -14.18 -22.63
C ILE A 97 0.36 -15.32 -22.70
N THR A 98 -0.09 -15.67 -23.90
CA THR A 98 -1.04 -16.76 -24.17
C THR A 98 -0.46 -18.16 -23.95
N GLU A 99 0.86 -18.31 -23.99
CA GLU A 99 1.56 -19.59 -23.84
C GLU A 99 1.95 -19.89 -22.38
N ILE A 100 1.86 -18.88 -21.49
CA ILE A 100 2.19 -19.07 -20.08
C ILE A 100 1.08 -19.85 -19.40
N LYS A 101 1.42 -21.06 -18.92
CA LYS A 101 0.50 -21.99 -18.26
C LYS A 101 0.73 -22.04 -16.74
N ALA A 102 -0.20 -22.64 -16.03
CA ALA A 102 -0.09 -22.83 -14.58
C ALA A 102 1.18 -23.60 -14.16
N ALA A 103 1.63 -24.55 -14.98
CA ALA A 103 2.88 -25.28 -14.75
C ALA A 103 4.11 -24.35 -14.75
N ASP A 104 4.16 -23.39 -15.67
CA ASP A 104 5.25 -22.41 -15.76
C ASP A 104 5.26 -21.48 -14.54
N VAL A 105 4.07 -21.06 -14.11
CA VAL A 105 3.93 -20.24 -12.88
C VAL A 105 4.41 -21.02 -11.65
N ARG A 106 4.09 -22.31 -11.55
CA ARG A 106 4.58 -23.14 -10.42
C ARG A 106 6.09 -23.34 -10.43
N LEU A 107 6.68 -23.52 -11.59
CA LEU A 107 8.15 -23.62 -11.70
C LEU A 107 8.81 -22.32 -11.23
N TRP A 108 8.34 -21.17 -11.69
CA TRP A 108 8.80 -19.86 -11.24
C TRP A 108 8.60 -19.64 -9.72
N GLN A 109 7.44 -20.04 -9.19
CA GLN A 109 7.16 -19.97 -7.75
C GLN A 109 8.18 -20.81 -6.95
N ASN A 110 8.48 -22.02 -7.41
CA ASN A 110 9.46 -22.90 -6.77
C ASN A 110 10.87 -22.28 -6.76
N GLU A 111 11.28 -21.62 -7.85
CA GLU A 111 12.55 -20.90 -7.92
C GLU A 111 12.60 -19.71 -6.93
N LEU A 112 11.49 -18.96 -6.83
CA LEU A 112 11.41 -17.87 -5.87
C LEU A 112 11.48 -18.35 -4.42
N MET A 113 10.84 -19.45 -4.08
CA MET A 113 10.86 -20.02 -2.73
C MET A 113 12.27 -20.48 -2.31
N LYS A 114 13.07 -21.00 -3.26
CA LYS A 114 14.48 -21.39 -3.00
C LYS A 114 15.38 -20.21 -2.64
N LYS A 115 14.97 -18.94 -2.99
CA LYS A 115 15.79 -17.74 -2.72
C LYS A 115 15.70 -17.22 -1.27
N GLY A 116 14.97 -17.87 -0.38
CA GLY A 116 14.89 -17.51 1.03
C GLY A 116 14.16 -16.19 1.34
N TYR A 117 13.30 -15.71 0.43
CA TYR A 117 12.50 -14.51 0.67
C TYR A 117 11.45 -14.74 1.78
N SER A 118 11.10 -13.66 2.49
CA SER A 118 10.04 -13.72 3.49
C SER A 118 8.69 -14.14 2.88
N GLN A 119 7.85 -14.82 3.66
CA GLN A 119 6.57 -15.34 3.22
C GLN A 119 5.64 -14.22 2.68
N THR A 120 5.64 -13.06 3.33
CA THR A 120 4.86 -11.89 2.90
C THR A 120 5.37 -11.28 1.60
N TYR A 121 6.70 -11.29 1.38
CA TYR A 121 7.29 -10.83 0.13
C TYR A 121 6.98 -11.78 -1.02
N LEU A 122 7.12 -13.10 -0.83
CA LEU A 122 6.72 -14.12 -1.83
C LEU A 122 5.27 -13.92 -2.27
N ARG A 123 4.36 -13.73 -1.31
CA ARG A 123 2.96 -13.45 -1.61
C ARG A 123 2.77 -12.14 -2.38
N SER A 124 3.50 -11.10 -2.01
CA SER A 124 3.45 -9.81 -2.71
C SER A 124 3.89 -9.95 -4.17
N VAL A 125 5.00 -10.64 -4.43
CA VAL A 125 5.52 -10.90 -5.77
C VAL A 125 4.50 -11.69 -6.60
N ASN A 126 3.95 -12.77 -6.05
CA ASN A 126 2.94 -13.58 -6.70
C ASN A 126 1.68 -12.78 -7.07
N ASN A 127 1.23 -11.89 -6.16
CA ASN A 127 0.07 -11.04 -6.39
C ASN A 127 0.29 -10.04 -7.54
N GLN A 128 1.53 -9.57 -7.78
CA GLN A 128 1.81 -8.69 -8.92
C GLN A 128 1.62 -9.44 -10.25
N LEU A 129 2.13 -10.66 -10.36
CA LEU A 129 1.93 -11.48 -11.55
C LEU A 129 0.43 -11.79 -11.77
N ALA A 130 -0.27 -12.20 -10.71
CA ALA A 130 -1.70 -12.49 -10.76
C ALA A 130 -2.53 -11.26 -11.18
N ALA A 131 -2.15 -10.05 -10.74
CA ALA A 131 -2.84 -8.81 -11.11
C ALA A 131 -2.69 -8.50 -12.61
N ILE A 132 -1.53 -8.74 -13.21
CA ILE A 132 -1.30 -8.56 -14.65
C ILE A 132 -2.16 -9.53 -15.44
N PHE A 133 -2.19 -10.81 -15.06
CA PHE A 133 -3.03 -11.82 -15.73
C PHE A 133 -4.53 -11.59 -15.51
N ASN A 134 -4.96 -11.09 -14.34
CA ASN A 134 -6.35 -10.68 -14.12
C ASN A 134 -6.75 -9.52 -15.06
N TYR A 135 -5.85 -8.59 -15.29
CA TYR A 135 -6.07 -7.51 -16.24
C TYR A 135 -6.20 -8.03 -17.67
N ALA A 136 -5.33 -8.98 -18.07
CA ALA A 136 -5.40 -9.64 -19.36
C ALA A 136 -6.73 -10.39 -19.54
N THR A 137 -7.17 -11.11 -18.52
CA THR A 137 -8.44 -11.85 -18.53
C THR A 137 -9.64 -10.90 -18.63
N LYS A 138 -9.58 -9.76 -17.92
CA LYS A 138 -10.71 -8.83 -17.85
C LYS A 138 -10.88 -7.96 -19.08
N TYR A 139 -9.77 -7.56 -19.73
CA TYR A 139 -9.78 -6.52 -20.77
C TYR A 139 -9.25 -6.99 -22.13
N TYR A 140 -8.62 -8.17 -22.20
CA TYR A 140 -7.96 -8.68 -23.41
C TYR A 140 -8.33 -10.13 -23.73
N ASP A 141 -9.46 -10.60 -23.21
CA ASP A 141 -10.05 -11.92 -23.53
C ASP A 141 -9.10 -13.10 -23.29
N LEU A 142 -8.12 -12.99 -22.36
CA LEU A 142 -7.36 -14.16 -21.93
C LEU A 142 -8.32 -15.15 -21.25
N PRO A 143 -8.43 -16.41 -21.72
CA PRO A 143 -9.48 -17.30 -21.22
C PRO A 143 -9.41 -17.59 -19.72
N LYS A 144 -8.21 -17.70 -19.16
CA LYS A 144 -7.99 -18.02 -17.73
C LYS A 144 -6.70 -17.39 -17.22
N ASN A 145 -6.71 -16.97 -15.95
CA ASN A 145 -5.50 -16.54 -15.27
C ASN A 145 -4.70 -17.78 -14.81
N PRO A 146 -3.48 -18.02 -15.31
CA PRO A 146 -2.67 -19.17 -14.92
C PRO A 146 -2.24 -19.16 -13.45
N CYS A 147 -2.16 -17.98 -12.82
CA CYS A 147 -1.83 -17.86 -11.40
C CYS A 147 -2.93 -18.44 -10.50
N ASN A 148 -4.21 -18.30 -10.89
CA ASN A 148 -5.32 -18.87 -10.12
C ASN A 148 -5.28 -20.40 -10.10
N GLN A 149 -4.86 -21.01 -11.21
CA GLN A 149 -4.69 -22.47 -11.30
C GLN A 149 -3.41 -22.94 -10.59
N ALA A 150 -2.33 -22.18 -10.66
CA ALA A 150 -1.08 -22.51 -9.97
C ALA A 150 -1.20 -22.40 -8.44
N GLY A 151 -2.15 -21.62 -7.96
CA GLY A 151 -2.28 -21.28 -6.55
C GLY A 151 -1.31 -20.17 -6.10
N THR A 152 -1.42 -19.77 -4.85
CA THR A 152 -0.61 -18.71 -4.27
C THR A 152 0.58 -19.28 -3.50
N ILE A 153 1.67 -18.50 -3.39
CA ILE A 153 2.81 -18.78 -2.50
C ILE A 153 2.90 -17.71 -1.43
N GLY A 154 3.51 -18.09 -0.31
CA GLY A 154 3.71 -17.21 0.83
C GLY A 154 2.46 -17.01 1.69
N LYS A 155 2.63 -16.38 2.85
CA LYS A 155 1.57 -16.10 3.82
C LYS A 155 1.14 -14.64 3.77
N GLY A 156 -0.14 -14.35 4.06
CA GLY A 156 -0.68 -12.99 4.05
C GLY A 156 -0.41 -12.19 5.33
N LYS A 157 -0.15 -12.87 6.45
CA LYS A 157 0.19 -12.23 7.71
C LYS A 157 1.69 -12.33 7.97
N ALA A 158 2.28 -11.24 8.46
CA ALA A 158 3.62 -11.23 9.00
C ALA A 158 3.67 -12.04 10.30
N GLU A 159 4.89 -12.23 10.82
CA GLU A 159 5.13 -12.73 12.19
C GLU A 159 4.45 -11.84 13.22
N GLU A 160 4.38 -12.31 14.47
CA GLU A 160 3.80 -11.57 15.59
C GLU A 160 4.27 -10.12 15.63
N MET A 161 3.34 -9.24 15.93
CA MET A 161 3.56 -7.80 16.00
C MET A 161 4.42 -7.48 17.22
N LYS A 162 5.57 -6.85 16.98
CA LYS A 162 6.44 -6.36 18.06
C LYS A 162 6.01 -4.94 18.44
N PHE A 163 5.97 -4.64 19.72
CA PHE A 163 5.71 -3.31 20.26
C PHE A 163 6.54 -3.10 21.53
N TRP A 164 6.74 -1.85 21.91
CA TRP A 164 7.38 -1.47 23.18
C TRP A 164 6.35 -1.21 24.25
N THR A 165 6.68 -1.58 25.49
CA THR A 165 6.00 -1.05 26.67
C THR A 165 6.37 0.43 26.85
N GLN A 166 5.69 1.11 27.78
CA GLN A 166 6.03 2.51 28.10
C GLN A 166 7.46 2.61 28.64
N GLU A 167 7.85 1.71 29.51
CA GLU A 167 9.18 1.66 30.14
C GLU A 167 10.29 1.38 29.08
N GLU A 168 10.03 0.53 28.10
CA GLU A 168 10.96 0.29 26.97
C GLU A 168 11.09 1.54 26.09
N PHE A 169 9.98 2.23 25.84
CA PHE A 169 9.99 3.47 25.07
C PHE A 169 10.73 4.59 25.79
N GLU A 170 10.52 4.78 27.09
CA GLU A 170 11.20 5.80 27.89
C GLU A 170 12.71 5.58 27.91
N ARG A 171 13.17 4.33 28.11
CA ARG A 171 14.60 3.99 28.03
C ARG A 171 15.20 4.29 26.66
N PHE A 172 14.45 3.99 25.58
CA PHE A 172 14.88 4.34 24.23
C PHE A 172 14.94 5.85 24.02
N LEU A 173 13.92 6.57 24.48
CA LEU A 173 13.82 8.00 24.32
C LEU A 173 14.97 8.73 25.00
N ASP A 174 15.38 8.30 26.18
CA ASP A 174 16.52 8.85 26.91
C ASP A 174 17.83 8.76 26.10
N CYS A 175 18.00 7.72 25.33
CA CYS A 175 19.20 7.50 24.50
C CYS A 175 19.24 8.33 23.20
N VAL A 176 18.16 9.03 22.87
CA VAL A 176 18.08 9.88 21.65
C VAL A 176 17.87 11.37 21.98
N LYS A 177 17.95 11.77 23.23
CA LYS A 177 17.80 13.16 23.70
C LYS A 177 18.87 14.12 23.16
N ASP A 178 20.04 13.61 22.81
CA ASP A 178 21.13 14.35 22.21
C ASP A 178 20.77 14.99 20.85
N LYS A 179 19.73 14.49 20.20
CA LYS A 179 19.24 14.99 18.91
C LYS A 179 17.79 15.43 19.00
N PRO A 180 17.50 16.74 19.10
CA PRO A 180 16.15 17.25 19.26
C PRO A 180 15.13 16.71 18.26
N VAL A 181 15.49 16.64 16.96
CA VAL A 181 14.61 16.09 15.92
C VAL A 181 14.23 14.63 16.20
N SER A 182 15.17 13.81 16.70
CA SER A 182 14.90 12.43 17.07
C SER A 182 14.01 12.35 18.30
N TYR A 183 14.39 13.05 19.36
CA TYR A 183 13.65 13.06 20.64
C TYR A 183 12.18 13.45 20.43
N TYR A 184 11.93 14.65 19.93
CA TYR A 184 10.57 15.16 19.76
C TYR A 184 9.78 14.40 18.68
N GLY A 185 10.46 13.90 17.65
CA GLY A 185 9.81 13.08 16.61
C GLY A 185 9.35 11.72 17.13
N PHE A 186 10.19 11.00 17.88
CA PHE A 186 9.79 9.72 18.49
C PHE A 186 8.75 9.92 19.60
N LEU A 187 8.88 10.98 20.39
CA LEU A 187 7.89 11.36 21.40
C LEU A 187 6.51 11.57 20.77
N THR A 188 6.46 12.34 19.69
CA THR A 188 5.21 12.60 18.93
C THR A 188 4.64 11.31 18.36
N LEU A 189 5.47 10.45 17.73
CA LEU A 189 5.03 9.16 17.19
C LEU A 189 4.40 8.27 18.25
N TYR A 190 5.03 8.19 19.43
CA TYR A 190 4.55 7.32 20.51
C TYR A 190 3.25 7.82 21.13
N TRP A 191 3.15 9.10 21.47
CA TRP A 191 1.97 9.65 22.15
C TRP A 191 0.78 9.97 21.25
N THR A 192 0.98 10.05 19.93
CA THR A 192 -0.12 10.28 18.98
C THR A 192 -0.50 9.05 18.18
N GLY A 193 0.40 8.09 18.01
CA GLY A 193 0.24 6.95 17.13
C GLY A 193 0.16 7.33 15.65
N CYS A 194 0.57 8.53 15.24
CA CYS A 194 0.58 8.94 13.84
C CYS A 194 1.61 8.12 13.03
N ARG A 195 1.42 8.05 11.71
CA ARG A 195 2.37 7.36 10.83
C ARG A 195 3.60 8.25 10.61
N ILE A 196 4.77 7.64 10.38
CA ILE A 196 6.01 8.40 10.13
C ILE A 196 5.85 9.41 8.98
N GLY A 197 5.12 9.07 7.91
CA GLY A 197 4.85 10.01 6.82
C GLY A 197 3.91 11.15 7.23
N GLU A 198 3.01 10.92 8.17
CA GLU A 198 2.16 11.96 8.76
C GLU A 198 3.00 12.89 9.64
N LEU A 199 3.85 12.35 10.53
CA LEU A 199 4.80 13.13 11.33
C LEU A 199 5.66 14.06 10.47
N LEU A 200 6.29 13.49 9.43
CA LEU A 200 7.19 14.23 8.55
C LEU A 200 6.50 15.29 7.69
N ALA A 201 5.18 15.24 7.60
CA ALA A 201 4.37 16.22 6.87
C ALA A 201 3.79 17.32 7.78
N LEU A 202 3.88 17.18 9.12
CA LEU A 202 3.37 18.17 10.05
C LEU A 202 4.03 19.53 9.84
N THR A 203 3.21 20.55 9.75
CA THR A 203 3.63 21.95 9.70
C THR A 203 3.29 22.66 11.03
N LEU A 204 3.83 23.86 11.24
CA LEU A 204 3.56 24.61 12.45
C LEU A 204 2.04 24.89 12.60
N GLU A 205 1.33 25.19 11.52
CA GLU A 205 -0.12 25.41 11.52
C GLU A 205 -0.98 24.18 11.86
N ASP A 206 -0.39 22.97 11.83
CA ASP A 206 -1.08 21.75 12.24
C ASP A 206 -1.07 21.52 13.76
N PHE A 207 -0.23 22.25 14.49
CA PHE A 207 -0.14 22.20 15.96
C PHE A 207 -0.84 23.39 16.57
N ASN A 208 -1.92 23.15 17.30
CA ASN A 208 -2.61 24.17 18.09
C ASN A 208 -2.37 23.89 19.58
N ALA A 209 -1.54 24.74 20.19
CA ALA A 209 -1.16 24.60 21.60
C ALA A 209 -2.29 25.01 22.55
N GLU A 210 -3.15 25.96 22.17
CA GLU A 210 -4.27 26.45 23.00
C GLU A 210 -5.37 25.40 23.09
N GLU A 211 -5.76 24.83 21.93
CA GLU A 211 -6.75 23.74 21.85
C GLU A 211 -6.16 22.38 22.19
N LYS A 212 -4.85 22.27 22.40
CA LYS A 212 -4.10 21.03 22.65
C LYS A 212 -4.37 19.99 21.56
N THR A 213 -4.27 20.38 20.29
CA THR A 213 -4.60 19.52 19.15
C THR A 213 -3.48 19.46 18.13
N LEU A 214 -3.45 18.32 17.42
CA LEU A 214 -2.57 18.09 16.28
C LEU A 214 -3.42 17.62 15.09
N ARG A 215 -3.37 18.38 13.99
CA ARG A 215 -4.14 18.10 12.77
C ARG A 215 -3.35 17.20 11.82
N ILE A 216 -3.87 16.03 11.52
CA ILE A 216 -3.31 15.10 10.55
C ILE A 216 -4.12 15.20 9.26
N ASN A 217 -3.58 15.80 8.21
CA ASN A 217 -4.27 16.05 6.94
C ASN A 217 -3.40 15.77 5.71
N LYS A 218 -2.13 15.42 5.89
CA LYS A 218 -1.14 15.20 4.83
C LYS A 218 -0.11 14.14 5.22
N SER A 219 0.62 13.64 4.24
CA SER A 219 1.67 12.64 4.44
C SER A 219 2.84 12.92 3.50
N TYR A 220 4.05 12.91 4.03
CA TYR A 220 5.30 13.11 3.31
C TYR A 220 5.90 11.78 2.86
N GLN A 221 6.46 11.79 1.65
CA GLN A 221 7.26 10.72 1.09
C GLN A 221 8.42 11.33 0.29
N ARG A 222 9.56 10.64 0.25
CA ARG A 222 10.66 10.98 -0.66
C ARG A 222 10.70 9.98 -1.80
N ILE A 223 10.42 10.45 -3.03
CA ILE A 223 10.33 9.62 -4.23
C ILE A 223 11.37 10.11 -5.23
N ASN A 224 12.31 9.26 -5.63
CA ASN A 224 13.38 9.60 -6.58
C ASN A 224 14.16 10.87 -6.19
N GLY A 225 14.47 11.03 -4.91
CA GLY A 225 15.18 12.20 -4.38
C GLY A 225 14.31 13.44 -4.20
N ARG A 226 13.04 13.42 -4.63
CA ARG A 226 12.11 14.56 -4.50
C ARG A 226 11.20 14.37 -3.30
N ASP A 227 10.96 15.46 -2.59
CA ASP A 227 10.00 15.51 -1.50
C ASP A 227 8.59 15.66 -2.05
N VAL A 228 7.69 14.75 -1.64
CA VAL A 228 6.31 14.70 -2.13
C VAL A 228 5.36 14.68 -0.94
N ILE A 229 4.49 15.67 -0.84
CA ILE A 229 3.43 15.74 0.16
C ILE A 229 2.11 15.42 -0.52
N THR A 230 1.38 14.47 0.03
CA THR A 230 0.09 14.01 -0.50
C THR A 230 -0.98 14.02 0.58
N PRO A 231 -2.27 14.18 0.22
CA PRO A 231 -3.35 13.96 1.18
C PRO A 231 -3.34 12.49 1.66
N PRO A 232 -3.95 12.19 2.81
CA PRO A 232 -4.15 10.81 3.27
C PRO A 232 -4.84 9.95 2.21
N LYS A 233 -4.70 8.62 2.36
CA LYS A 233 -5.32 7.67 1.41
C LYS A 233 -6.84 7.62 1.51
N THR A 234 -7.38 7.93 2.70
CA THR A 234 -8.80 7.83 3.02
C THR A 234 -9.23 9.08 3.78
N GLU A 235 -10.51 9.42 3.74
CA GLU A 235 -11.06 10.56 4.48
C GLU A 235 -10.86 10.41 6.00
N LYS A 236 -11.01 9.22 6.57
CA LYS A 236 -10.69 8.94 7.99
C LYS A 236 -9.20 9.10 8.33
N GLY A 237 -8.34 9.16 7.34
CA GLY A 237 -6.94 9.52 7.51
C GLY A 237 -6.76 10.99 7.93
N LYS A 238 -7.70 11.86 7.55
CA LYS A 238 -7.78 13.23 8.06
C LYS A 238 -8.44 13.19 9.44
N ARG A 239 -7.73 13.65 10.43
CA ARG A 239 -8.21 13.63 11.82
C ARG A 239 -7.52 14.69 12.66
N ILE A 240 -8.14 15.06 13.76
CA ILE A 240 -7.56 15.88 14.81
C ILE A 240 -7.28 14.97 16.01
N ILE A 241 -6.08 15.05 16.55
CA ILE A 241 -5.66 14.27 17.71
C ILE A 241 -5.53 15.23 18.89
N THR A 242 -6.34 15.02 19.93
CA THR A 242 -6.17 15.73 21.20
C THR A 242 -4.90 15.24 21.90
N LEU A 243 -4.07 16.17 22.35
CA LEU A 243 -2.78 15.91 22.95
C LEU A 243 -2.87 16.00 24.50
N PRO A 244 -2.11 15.17 25.21
CA PRO A 244 -1.91 15.37 26.64
C PRO A 244 -1.03 16.61 26.88
N ASP A 245 -1.23 17.28 28.01
CA ASP A 245 -0.53 18.52 28.38
C ASP A 245 0.98 18.38 28.30
N TYR A 246 1.51 17.28 28.78
CA TYR A 246 2.93 16.95 28.68
C TYR A 246 3.45 17.07 27.24
N LEU A 247 2.75 16.47 26.26
CA LEU A 247 3.20 16.51 24.88
C LEU A 247 3.05 17.92 24.28
N VAL A 248 2.06 18.70 24.72
CA VAL A 248 1.89 20.08 24.28
C VAL A 248 3.09 20.92 24.72
N GLU A 249 3.52 20.81 25.98
CA GLU A 249 4.67 21.58 26.50
C GLU A 249 5.97 21.15 25.80
N GLU A 250 6.18 19.87 25.61
CA GLU A 250 7.34 19.35 24.85
C GLU A 250 7.37 19.89 23.40
N LEU A 251 6.21 19.91 22.72
CA LEU A 251 6.15 20.47 21.36
C LEU A 251 6.33 21.98 21.30
N LYS A 252 5.84 22.73 22.30
CA LYS A 252 6.14 24.16 22.42
C LYS A 252 7.63 24.41 22.58
N GLU A 253 8.29 23.65 23.44
CA GLU A 253 9.74 23.71 23.61
C GLU A 253 10.48 23.39 22.29
N TYR A 254 10.06 22.36 21.58
CA TYR A 254 10.64 22.03 20.28
C TYR A 254 10.48 23.19 19.28
N VAL A 255 9.27 23.73 19.14
CA VAL A 255 8.98 24.85 18.24
C VAL A 255 9.82 26.08 18.59
N SER A 256 10.00 26.38 19.88
CA SER A 256 10.83 27.52 20.33
C SER A 256 12.31 27.42 19.93
N ARG A 257 12.77 26.19 19.65
CA ARG A 257 14.14 25.92 19.16
C ARG A 257 14.28 26.03 17.65
N LEU A 258 13.16 26.13 16.90
CA LEU A 258 13.17 26.24 15.44
C LEU A 258 13.22 27.72 15.05
N TYR A 259 14.43 28.17 14.67
CA TYR A 259 14.63 29.56 14.30
C TYR A 259 13.96 29.90 12.97
N GLY A 260 13.15 30.98 12.95
CA GLY A 260 12.54 31.50 11.72
C GLY A 260 11.54 30.56 11.02
N ILE A 261 10.95 29.61 11.75
CA ILE A 261 9.95 28.69 11.20
C ILE A 261 8.69 29.45 10.81
N MET A 262 8.19 29.21 9.59
CA MET A 262 6.94 29.77 9.10
C MET A 262 5.78 28.78 9.32
N PRO A 263 4.51 29.24 9.33
CA PRO A 263 3.34 28.38 9.57
C PRO A 263 3.26 27.15 8.67
N GLU A 264 3.64 27.30 7.38
CA GLU A 264 3.65 26.25 6.36
C GLU A 264 4.88 25.34 6.39
N ASP A 265 5.91 25.71 7.15
CA ASP A 265 7.14 24.91 7.24
C ASP A 265 6.92 23.62 8.02
N ARG A 266 7.57 22.55 7.57
CA ARG A 266 7.52 21.27 8.26
C ARG A 266 8.26 21.33 9.59
N LEU A 267 7.61 20.89 10.67
CA LEU A 267 8.23 20.78 12.00
C LEU A 267 9.45 19.87 12.00
N PHE A 268 9.39 18.77 11.22
CA PHE A 268 10.47 17.78 11.14
C PHE A 268 11.06 17.78 9.72
N MET A 269 12.02 18.68 9.47
CA MET A 269 12.70 18.84 8.16
C MET A 269 13.73 17.75 7.91
N THR A 270 13.28 16.49 7.94
CA THR A 270 14.12 15.31 7.72
C THR A 270 13.37 14.25 6.92
N THR A 271 13.92 13.03 6.85
CA THR A 271 13.39 11.91 6.07
C THR A 271 13.11 10.69 6.94
N LYS A 272 12.35 9.74 6.38
CA LYS A 272 12.11 8.45 7.04
C LYS A 272 13.42 7.70 7.32
N ALA A 273 14.40 7.77 6.41
CA ALA A 273 15.70 7.13 6.57
C ALA A 273 16.45 7.64 7.81
N TYR A 274 16.36 8.94 8.09
CA TYR A 274 16.93 9.50 9.31
C TYR A 274 16.36 8.82 10.56
N PHE A 275 15.05 8.71 10.68
CA PHE A 275 14.40 8.03 11.80
C PHE A 275 14.72 6.54 11.86
N GLU A 276 14.91 5.88 10.70
CA GLU A 276 15.34 4.48 10.66
C GLU A 276 16.76 4.31 11.23
N HIS A 277 17.67 5.21 10.93
CA HIS A 277 19.02 5.21 11.49
C HIS A 277 19.01 5.51 12.99
N GLU A 278 18.22 6.52 13.43
CA GLU A 278 18.10 6.86 14.84
C GLU A 278 17.40 5.76 15.65
N MET A 279 16.45 5.03 15.06
CA MET A 279 15.86 3.83 15.67
C MET A 279 16.93 2.76 15.94
N ILE A 280 17.83 2.51 14.98
CA ILE A 280 18.92 1.56 15.15
C ILE A 280 19.83 2.03 16.26
N ARG A 281 20.33 3.27 16.19
CA ARG A 281 21.22 3.86 17.18
C ARG A 281 20.62 3.82 18.60
N GLY A 282 19.39 4.30 18.74
CA GLY A 282 18.73 4.33 20.04
C GLY A 282 18.45 2.95 20.64
N THR A 283 18.12 1.95 19.81
CA THR A 283 17.94 0.57 20.29
C THR A 283 19.24 -0.08 20.71
N GLU A 284 20.35 0.19 20.02
CA GLU A 284 21.69 -0.28 20.39
C GLU A 284 22.14 0.33 21.72
N LEU A 285 21.91 1.62 21.91
CA LEU A 285 22.31 2.32 23.17
C LEU A 285 21.45 1.92 24.37
N SER A 286 20.13 1.77 24.18
CA SER A 286 19.19 1.49 25.28
C SER A 286 19.07 0.00 25.62
N GLY A 287 19.54 -0.88 24.76
CA GLY A 287 19.38 -2.34 24.89
C GLY A 287 17.93 -2.83 24.75
N VAL A 288 16.97 -1.98 24.32
CA VAL A 288 15.61 -2.42 24.10
C VAL A 288 15.50 -3.22 22.79
N LYS A 289 14.50 -4.10 22.71
CA LYS A 289 14.29 -4.90 21.49
C LYS A 289 14.05 -4.01 20.28
N ARG A 290 14.70 -4.31 19.16
CA ARG A 290 14.51 -3.58 17.91
C ARG A 290 13.12 -3.83 17.33
N ILE A 291 12.40 -2.74 17.05
CA ILE A 291 11.13 -2.73 16.32
C ILE A 291 11.24 -1.82 15.09
N ARG A 292 10.27 -1.88 14.18
CA ARG A 292 10.18 -0.95 13.04
C ARG A 292 9.56 0.36 13.51
N ILE A 293 9.84 1.47 12.86
CA ILE A 293 9.21 2.77 13.19
C ILE A 293 7.67 2.67 13.21
N HIS A 294 7.09 1.89 12.28
CA HIS A 294 5.63 1.69 12.25
C HIS A 294 5.11 0.95 13.50
N ASP A 295 5.94 0.17 14.14
CA ASP A 295 5.56 -0.59 15.34
C ASP A 295 5.44 0.31 16.59
N ILE A 296 5.97 1.56 16.57
CA ILE A 296 5.69 2.58 17.59
C ILE A 296 4.19 2.89 17.65
N ARG A 297 3.53 2.93 16.50
CA ARG A 297 2.07 3.09 16.44
C ARG A 297 1.35 1.89 17.04
N HIS A 298 1.91 0.69 16.91
CA HIS A 298 1.41 -0.51 17.60
C HIS A 298 1.63 -0.41 19.11
N SER A 299 2.76 0.18 19.54
CA SER A 299 3.04 0.47 20.97
C SER A 299 2.00 1.43 21.54
N HIS A 300 1.69 2.52 20.81
CA HIS A 300 0.61 3.44 21.19
C HIS A 300 -0.75 2.75 21.31
N ALA A 301 -1.14 1.92 20.34
CA ALA A 301 -2.39 1.18 20.40
C ALA A 301 -2.43 0.20 21.59
N SER A 302 -1.30 -0.49 21.85
CA SER A 302 -1.17 -1.38 23.00
C SER A 302 -1.33 -0.63 24.32
N LEU A 303 -0.72 0.56 24.46
CA LEU A 303 -0.89 1.42 25.62
C LEU A 303 -2.36 1.79 25.86
N LEU A 304 -3.07 2.25 24.81
CA LEU A 304 -4.48 2.62 24.90
C LEU A 304 -5.37 1.46 25.32
N ILE A 305 -5.12 0.26 24.76
CA ILE A 305 -5.93 -0.92 25.01
C ILE A 305 -5.60 -1.56 26.35
N SER A 306 -4.34 -1.87 26.58
CA SER A 306 -3.93 -2.69 27.73
C SER A 306 -3.84 -1.88 29.04
N LYS A 307 -3.37 -0.62 29.01
CA LYS A 307 -3.28 0.21 30.22
C LYS A 307 -4.51 1.07 30.46
N LEU A 308 -5.12 1.63 29.40
CA LEU A 308 -6.25 2.56 29.53
C LEU A 308 -7.61 1.92 29.27
N GLY A 309 -7.68 0.65 28.84
CA GLY A 309 -8.93 -0.06 28.59
C GLY A 309 -9.80 0.56 27.48
N MET A 310 -9.20 1.34 26.56
CA MET A 310 -9.94 2.06 25.53
C MET A 310 -10.64 1.10 24.55
N GLN A 311 -11.87 1.46 24.21
CA GLN A 311 -12.66 0.67 23.25
C GLN A 311 -12.06 0.71 21.83
N PRO A 312 -12.24 -0.37 21.03
CA PRO A 312 -11.66 -0.49 19.70
C PRO A 312 -12.03 0.63 18.72
N ASN A 313 -13.24 1.19 18.83
CA ASN A 313 -13.69 2.31 18.00
C ASN A 313 -12.88 3.58 18.27
N LEU A 314 -12.67 3.95 19.53
CA LEU A 314 -11.87 5.12 19.91
C LEU A 314 -10.41 4.96 19.47
N VAL A 315 -9.85 3.77 19.63
CA VAL A 315 -8.49 3.45 19.11
C VAL A 315 -8.44 3.57 17.60
N ALA A 316 -9.46 3.03 16.89
CA ALA A 316 -9.54 3.10 15.43
C ALA A 316 -9.60 4.56 14.92
N ASP A 317 -10.43 5.38 15.53
CA ASP A 317 -10.60 6.79 15.15
C ASP A 317 -9.32 7.61 15.45
N ARG A 318 -8.72 7.45 16.63
CA ARG A 318 -7.44 8.12 16.96
C ARG A 318 -6.32 7.73 16.00
N LEU A 319 -6.25 6.45 15.62
CA LEU A 319 -5.28 5.97 14.66
C LEU A 319 -5.64 6.33 13.20
N GLY A 320 -6.87 6.68 12.88
CA GLY A 320 -7.35 6.92 11.52
C GLY A 320 -7.39 5.63 10.70
N HIS A 321 -7.99 4.56 11.27
CA HIS A 321 -8.31 3.34 10.54
C HIS A 321 -9.65 3.51 9.84
N GLU A 322 -9.68 3.25 8.53
CA GLU A 322 -10.91 3.34 7.74
C GLU A 322 -11.98 2.36 8.23
N LYS A 323 -11.55 1.16 8.61
CA LYS A 323 -12.41 0.07 9.09
C LYS A 323 -11.98 -0.32 10.50
N ILE A 324 -12.93 -0.37 11.43
CA ILE A 324 -12.70 -0.86 12.80
C ILE A 324 -12.14 -2.29 12.83
N GLN A 325 -12.50 -3.09 11.82
CA GLN A 325 -11.99 -4.44 11.63
C GLN A 325 -10.46 -4.49 11.59
N THR A 326 -9.80 -3.43 11.09
CA THR A 326 -8.33 -3.34 11.10
C THR A 326 -7.80 -3.29 12.53
N THR A 327 -8.44 -2.52 13.41
CA THR A 327 -8.07 -2.46 14.84
C THR A 327 -8.34 -3.80 15.52
N LEU A 328 -9.54 -4.35 15.34
CA LEU A 328 -9.92 -5.64 15.94
C LEU A 328 -9.01 -6.78 15.48
N SER A 329 -8.79 -6.94 14.17
CA SER A 329 -7.96 -8.03 13.66
C SER A 329 -6.48 -7.91 14.05
N THR A 330 -6.02 -6.69 14.34
CA THR A 330 -4.62 -6.44 14.71
C THR A 330 -4.40 -6.54 16.20
N TYR A 331 -5.34 -6.08 17.03
CA TYR A 331 -5.16 -5.89 18.46
C TYR A 331 -6.12 -6.70 19.35
N SER A 332 -6.95 -7.61 18.78
CA SER A 332 -7.92 -8.40 19.56
C SER A 332 -7.26 -9.17 20.71
N HIS A 333 -6.03 -9.65 20.51
CA HIS A 333 -5.28 -10.38 21.53
C HIS A 333 -4.83 -9.52 22.73
N LEU A 334 -4.89 -8.19 22.61
CA LEU A 334 -4.55 -7.24 23.67
C LEU A 334 -5.77 -6.87 24.56
N TYR A 335 -6.97 -7.28 24.17
CA TYR A 335 -8.16 -7.11 24.98
C TYR A 335 -8.30 -8.31 25.93
N PRO A 336 -7.81 -8.22 27.21
CA PRO A 336 -7.88 -9.34 28.10
C PRO A 336 -9.34 -9.59 28.50
N ASP A 337 -9.69 -10.84 28.55
CA ASP A 337 -10.84 -11.50 29.16
C ASP A 337 -12.08 -10.62 29.46
N GLN A 338 -12.59 -9.96 28.40
CA GLN A 338 -13.81 -9.15 28.53
C GLN A 338 -15.01 -9.99 28.99
N ALA A 339 -15.00 -11.31 28.69
CA ALA A 339 -16.05 -12.20 29.15
C ALA A 339 -16.04 -12.35 30.67
N ARG A 340 -14.88 -12.44 31.29
CA ARG A 340 -14.76 -12.54 32.75
C ARG A 340 -15.08 -11.23 33.44
N LYS A 341 -14.57 -10.11 32.92
CA LYS A 341 -14.93 -8.78 33.42
C LYS A 341 -16.43 -8.50 33.31
N LEU A 342 -17.03 -8.92 32.19
CA LEU A 342 -18.49 -8.80 32.02
C LEU A 342 -19.24 -9.61 33.05
N ALA A 343 -18.82 -10.85 33.33
CA ALA A 343 -19.43 -11.66 34.37
C ALA A 343 -19.30 -11.02 35.76
N ASP A 344 -18.09 -10.56 36.10
CA ASP A 344 -17.81 -9.87 37.36
C ASP A 344 -18.64 -8.58 37.51
N GLU A 345 -18.85 -7.81 36.43
CA GLU A 345 -19.69 -6.61 36.46
C GLU A 345 -21.21 -6.96 36.54
N LEU A 346 -21.64 -8.04 35.92
CA LEU A 346 -23.02 -8.53 36.06
C LEU A 346 -23.29 -9.01 37.50
N ASP A 347 -22.34 -9.68 38.15
CA ASP A 347 -22.45 -10.10 39.54
C ASP A 347 -22.60 -8.87 40.48
N LYS A 348 -21.82 -7.82 40.28
CA LYS A 348 -21.94 -6.55 41.02
C LYS A 348 -23.30 -5.89 40.87
N LEU A 349 -23.93 -5.96 39.68
CA LEU A 349 -25.26 -5.42 39.44
C LEU A 349 -26.33 -6.19 40.22
N ILE A 350 -26.14 -7.50 40.41
CA ILE A 350 -27.06 -8.35 41.20
C ILE A 350 -26.89 -8.02 42.69
N GLU A 351 -25.65 -7.93 43.18
CA GLU A 351 -25.37 -7.59 44.58
C GLU A 351 -25.87 -6.18 44.95
N SER A 352 -25.78 -5.19 44.05
CA SER A 352 -26.29 -3.84 44.29
C SER A 352 -27.83 -3.70 44.21
N GLY A 353 -28.52 -4.66 43.57
CA GLY A 353 -30.01 -4.71 43.50
C GLY A 353 -30.68 -5.38 44.68
N GLU A 354 -29.93 -6.00 45.60
CA GLU A 354 -30.47 -6.60 46.85
C GLU A 354 -30.44 -5.63 48.05
N GLU A 355 -29.90 -4.40 47.88
CA GLU A 355 -29.83 -3.38 48.92
C GLU A 355 -30.92 -2.27 48.81
N GLU A 356 -31.90 -2.39 47.89
CA GLU A 356 -33.11 -1.54 47.85
C GLU A 356 -34.35 -2.38 48.30
#